data_dce0f8c56c3d97de92db02eb6b8c4e2c
#
_entry.id   dce0f8c56c3d97de92db02eb6b8c4e2c
#
_cell.length_a   1.000
_cell.length_b   1.000
_cell.length_c   1.000
_cell.angle_alpha   90.00
_cell.angle_beta   90.00
_cell.angle_gamma   90.00
#
_symmetry.space_group_name_H-M   'P 1'
#
loop_
_entity.id
_entity.type
_entity.pdbx_description
1 polymer ?
#
loop_
_entity_poly.entity_id
_entity_poly.type
_entity_poly.pdbx_seq_one_letter_code
_entity_poly.pdbx_strand_id
1 'polypeptide(L)'
;KRGATKLLDALAPDAEVGMDTLMADYGLLRGANYAAYDVLKVSESMRRYIAAIERRGEDLLSPPRIKISTFHAMKGGEDDNCVVYTASTKACVESKHQDDEHRAFYVGVTRARHRLYILQSDNKYRYTI
;
A
#
# COMPACT_ATOMS: atom_id res chain seq x y z
N LYS A 1 -1.57 -30.12 4.33
CA LYS A 1 -2.02 -31.34 5.07
C LYS A 1 -3.35 -31.01 5.77
N ARG A 2 -4.22 -32.02 5.99
CA ARG A 2 -5.41 -31.86 6.83
C ARG A 2 -4.99 -31.46 8.25
N GLY A 3 -5.59 -30.42 8.81
CA GLY A 3 -5.27 -29.92 10.16
C GLY A 3 -4.23 -28.81 10.24
N ALA A 4 -3.58 -28.44 9.14
CA ALA A 4 -2.59 -27.35 9.14
C ALA A 4 -3.17 -26.02 9.64
N THR A 5 -4.42 -25.71 9.32
CA THR A 5 -5.11 -24.49 9.79
C THR A 5 -5.18 -24.43 11.32
N LYS A 6 -5.53 -25.55 11.98
CA LYS A 6 -5.60 -25.61 13.44
C LYS A 6 -4.23 -25.40 14.11
N LEU A 7 -3.17 -25.87 13.47
CA LEU A 7 -1.80 -25.68 13.96
C LEU A 7 -1.35 -24.24 13.80
N LEU A 8 -1.70 -23.60 12.67
CA LEU A 8 -1.43 -22.18 12.43
C LEU A 8 -2.21 -21.27 13.38
N ASP A 9 -3.48 -21.61 13.66
CA ASP A 9 -4.33 -20.86 14.58
C ASP A 9 -3.84 -20.95 16.05
N ALA A 10 -3.00 -21.94 16.37
CA ALA A 10 -2.40 -22.09 17.69
C ALA A 10 -1.09 -21.31 17.88
N LEU A 11 -0.56 -20.70 16.81
CA LEU A 11 0.60 -19.81 16.89
C LEU A 11 0.22 -18.47 17.53
N ALA A 12 1.14 -17.91 18.30
CA ALA A 12 0.99 -16.54 18.78
C ALA A 12 0.98 -15.58 17.56
N PRO A 13 0.21 -14.49 17.62
CA PRO A 13 0.08 -13.55 16.48
C PRO A 13 1.41 -12.94 16.00
N ASP A 14 2.40 -12.88 16.86
CA ASP A 14 3.74 -12.33 16.64
C ASP A 14 4.84 -13.42 16.54
N ALA A 15 4.45 -14.70 16.45
CA ALA A 15 5.40 -15.79 16.35
C ALA A 15 6.15 -15.76 15.01
N GLU A 16 7.46 -15.70 15.07
CA GLU A 16 8.33 -15.89 13.91
C GLU A 16 8.53 -17.38 13.65
N VAL A 17 8.11 -17.86 12.50
CA VAL A 17 8.22 -19.26 12.11
C VAL A 17 9.03 -19.37 10.82
N GLY A 18 10.14 -20.09 10.88
CA GLY A 18 10.98 -20.35 9.73
C GLY A 18 10.28 -21.19 8.65
N MET A 19 10.69 -21.02 7.40
CA MET A 19 10.12 -21.72 6.24
C MET A 19 10.21 -23.24 6.39
N ASP A 20 11.33 -23.73 6.92
CA ASP A 20 11.55 -25.17 7.11
C ASP A 20 10.57 -25.75 8.14
N THR A 21 10.30 -25.04 9.22
CA THR A 21 9.31 -25.41 10.23
C THR A 21 7.90 -25.38 9.64
N LEU A 22 7.55 -24.38 8.83
CA LEU A 22 6.26 -24.33 8.13
C LEU A 22 6.07 -25.52 7.20
N MET A 23 7.13 -25.97 6.55
CA MET A 23 7.09 -27.17 5.69
C MET A 23 6.97 -28.47 6.49
N ALA A 24 7.78 -28.63 7.53
CA ALA A 24 7.83 -29.86 8.33
C ALA A 24 6.57 -30.06 9.15
N ASP A 25 6.19 -29.05 9.93
CA ASP A 25 5.19 -29.18 10.99
C ASP A 25 3.81 -28.65 10.55
N TYR A 26 3.77 -27.56 9.77
CA TYR A 26 2.52 -26.90 9.39
C TYR A 26 2.03 -27.26 7.99
N GLY A 27 2.74 -28.17 7.31
CA GLY A 27 2.29 -28.77 6.05
C GLY A 27 2.29 -27.82 4.85
N LEU A 28 3.14 -26.81 4.87
CA LEU A 28 3.40 -25.98 3.69
C LEU A 28 3.98 -26.87 2.58
N LEU A 29 3.30 -26.91 1.43
CA LEU A 29 3.75 -27.67 0.28
C LEU A 29 4.64 -26.76 -0.56
N ARG A 30 5.90 -27.14 -0.68
CA ARG A 30 6.89 -26.43 -1.49
C ARG A 30 7.61 -27.39 -2.44
N GLY A 31 7.79 -26.98 -3.69
CA GLY A 31 8.79 -27.58 -4.55
C GLY A 31 10.18 -26.98 -4.27
N ALA A 32 11.23 -27.73 -4.49
CA ALA A 32 12.60 -27.41 -4.07
C ALA A 32 13.18 -26.07 -4.53
N ASN A 33 12.58 -25.41 -5.52
CA ASN A 33 13.10 -24.19 -6.17
C ASN A 33 12.11 -23.02 -6.22
N TYR A 34 11.09 -22.98 -5.36
CA TYR A 34 10.11 -21.89 -5.37
C TYR A 34 10.49 -20.81 -4.35
N ALA A 35 10.35 -19.55 -4.74
CA ALA A 35 10.39 -18.44 -3.81
C ALA A 35 9.20 -18.54 -2.83
N ALA A 36 9.33 -17.97 -1.62
CA ALA A 36 8.31 -18.05 -0.58
C ALA A 36 6.91 -17.61 -1.08
N TYR A 37 6.85 -16.56 -1.89
CA TYR A 37 5.60 -16.02 -2.43
C TYR A 37 4.95 -16.90 -3.51
N ASP A 38 5.67 -17.84 -4.11
CA ASP A 38 5.09 -18.77 -5.11
C ASP A 38 4.15 -19.79 -4.48
N VAL A 39 4.36 -20.11 -3.19
CA VAL A 39 3.53 -21.04 -2.45
C VAL A 39 2.37 -20.36 -1.71
N LEU A 40 2.36 -19.03 -1.67
CA LEU A 40 1.28 -18.27 -1.06
C LEU A 40 0.11 -18.09 -2.03
N LYS A 41 -1.11 -18.10 -1.49
CA LYS A 41 -2.35 -17.84 -2.25
C LYS A 41 -2.50 -16.32 -2.47
N VAL A 42 -1.65 -15.74 -3.29
CA VAL A 42 -1.68 -14.33 -3.67
C VAL A 42 -2.02 -14.18 -5.16
N SER A 43 -2.54 -13.02 -5.55
CA SER A 43 -2.85 -12.73 -6.94
C SER A 43 -1.59 -12.68 -7.80
N GLU A 44 -1.72 -12.91 -9.09
CA GLU A 44 -0.60 -12.83 -10.04
C GLU A 44 0.05 -11.43 -10.05
N SER A 45 -0.74 -10.37 -9.91
CA SER A 45 -0.23 -9.01 -9.79
C SER A 45 0.65 -8.83 -8.56
N MET A 46 0.26 -9.40 -7.43
CA MET A 46 1.03 -9.36 -6.18
C MET A 46 2.34 -10.15 -6.33
N ARG A 47 2.33 -11.33 -6.96
CA ARG A 47 3.55 -12.11 -7.24
C ARG A 47 4.54 -11.31 -8.06
N ARG A 48 4.07 -10.68 -9.14
CA ARG A 48 4.91 -9.82 -10.00
C ARG A 48 5.47 -8.64 -9.24
N TYR A 49 4.69 -8.04 -8.36
CA TYR A 49 5.12 -6.93 -7.51
C TYR A 49 6.25 -7.37 -6.56
N ILE A 50 6.05 -8.48 -5.82
CA ILE A 50 7.06 -9.02 -4.91
C ILE A 50 8.34 -9.38 -5.66
N ALA A 51 8.24 -10.08 -6.78
CA ALA A 51 9.40 -10.43 -7.61
C ALA A 51 10.13 -9.19 -8.17
N ALA A 52 9.44 -8.09 -8.40
CA ALA A 52 10.08 -6.84 -8.83
C ALA A 52 10.86 -6.17 -7.70
N ILE A 53 10.34 -6.22 -6.47
CA ILE A 53 11.03 -5.71 -5.26
C ILE A 53 12.31 -6.51 -5.01
N GLU A 54 12.23 -7.84 -4.99
CA GLU A 54 13.38 -8.71 -4.79
C GLU A 54 14.47 -8.50 -5.84
N ARG A 55 14.09 -8.40 -7.12
CA ARG A 55 15.06 -8.11 -8.21
C ARG A 55 15.79 -6.78 -8.04
N ARG A 56 15.19 -5.83 -7.34
CA ARG A 56 15.80 -4.53 -7.02
C ARG A 56 16.63 -4.56 -5.74
N GLY A 57 16.67 -5.70 -5.03
CA GLY A 57 17.32 -5.81 -3.74
C GLY A 57 16.65 -4.97 -2.65
N GLU A 58 15.35 -4.65 -2.83
CA GLU A 58 14.56 -3.92 -1.84
C GLU A 58 13.90 -4.92 -0.89
N ASP A 59 13.69 -4.51 0.35
CA ASP A 59 13.00 -5.31 1.36
C ASP A 59 11.52 -4.92 1.42
N LEU A 60 10.64 -5.94 1.37
CA LEU A 60 9.19 -5.79 1.48
C LEU A 60 8.72 -5.19 2.81
N LEU A 61 9.50 -5.40 3.87
CA LEU A 61 9.18 -4.93 5.22
C LEU A 61 9.73 -3.52 5.49
N SER A 62 10.58 -3.01 4.61
CA SER A 62 11.09 -1.65 4.73
C SER A 62 10.00 -0.61 4.49
N PRO A 63 10.01 0.51 5.22
CA PRO A 63 9.08 1.60 4.97
C PRO A 63 9.17 2.08 3.51
N PRO A 64 8.05 2.28 2.82
CA PRO A 64 8.08 2.73 1.43
C PRO A 64 8.70 4.12 1.33
N ARG A 65 9.59 4.32 0.36
CA ARG A 65 10.18 5.64 0.06
C ARG A 65 9.17 6.64 -0.51
N ILE A 66 8.14 6.12 -1.18
CA ILE A 66 7.05 6.90 -1.75
C ILE A 66 5.74 6.30 -1.28
N LYS A 67 4.89 7.14 -0.70
CA LYS A 67 3.53 6.78 -0.29
C LYS A 67 2.54 7.47 -1.22
N ILE A 68 1.63 6.70 -1.80
CA ILE A 68 0.54 7.23 -2.62
C ILE A 68 -0.77 7.02 -1.84
N SER A 69 -1.53 8.10 -1.68
CA SER A 69 -2.72 8.07 -0.86
C SER A 69 -3.76 9.09 -1.34
N THR A 70 -4.99 8.95 -0.86
CA THR A 70 -6.01 9.99 -0.99
C THR A 70 -5.85 11.02 0.12
N PHE A 71 -6.39 12.23 -0.07
CA PHE A 71 -6.38 13.27 0.97
C PHE A 71 -7.01 12.79 2.29
N HIS A 72 -8.10 12.03 2.21
CA HIS A 72 -8.77 11.49 3.39
C HIS A 72 -7.91 10.51 4.18
N ALA A 73 -7.18 9.65 3.49
CA ALA A 73 -6.30 8.66 4.13
C ALA A 73 -5.02 9.28 4.71
N MET A 74 -4.65 10.49 4.25
CA MET A 74 -3.49 11.24 4.78
C MET A 74 -3.83 12.09 5.99
N LYS A 75 -5.07 12.08 6.48
CA LYS A 75 -5.45 12.84 7.68
C LYS A 75 -4.62 12.37 8.88
N GLY A 76 -3.91 13.32 9.51
CA GLY A 76 -3.00 13.05 10.65
C GLY A 76 -1.59 12.60 10.25
N GLY A 77 -1.33 12.31 8.96
CA GLY A 77 0.02 12.03 8.46
C GLY A 77 0.70 13.31 8.00
N GLU A 78 2.03 13.31 8.00
CA GLU A 78 2.88 14.37 7.48
C GLU A 78 4.12 13.74 6.83
N ASP A 79 4.71 14.45 5.87
CA ASP A 79 5.94 14.04 5.23
C ASP A 79 6.77 15.27 4.85
N ASP A 80 8.08 15.09 4.68
CA ASP A 80 8.98 16.20 4.37
C ASP A 80 8.68 16.81 3.00
N ASN A 81 8.37 15.97 2.03
CA ASN A 81 8.07 16.38 0.67
C ASN A 81 6.73 15.79 0.23
N CYS A 82 5.78 16.63 -0.14
CA CYS A 82 4.50 16.19 -0.63
C CYS A 82 4.28 16.65 -2.07
N VAL A 83 3.69 15.75 -2.85
CA VAL A 83 3.21 16.05 -4.19
C VAL A 83 1.70 15.94 -4.18
N VAL A 84 1.01 17.03 -4.45
CA VAL A 84 -0.45 17.08 -4.56
C VAL A 84 -0.83 17.15 -6.03
N TYR A 85 -1.64 16.20 -6.49
CA TYR A 85 -2.16 16.16 -7.83
C TYR A 85 -3.60 16.69 -7.87
N THR A 86 -3.87 17.68 -8.70
CA THR A 86 -5.16 18.40 -8.71
C THR A 86 -6.27 17.68 -9.49
N ALA A 87 -6.01 16.50 -10.08
CA ALA A 87 -7.06 15.73 -10.74
C ALA A 87 -8.19 15.40 -9.77
N SER A 88 -9.41 15.56 -10.24
CA SER A 88 -10.62 15.24 -9.49
C SER A 88 -11.60 14.45 -10.36
N THR A 89 -12.73 14.09 -9.81
CA THR A 89 -13.82 13.42 -10.53
C THR A 89 -14.96 14.41 -10.81
N LYS A 90 -15.81 14.05 -11.77
CA LYS A 90 -17.04 14.82 -12.03
C LYS A 90 -17.88 14.95 -10.75
N ALA A 91 -17.99 13.88 -9.99
CA ALA A 91 -18.78 13.84 -8.75
C ALA A 91 -18.28 14.87 -7.71
N CYS A 92 -16.95 14.99 -7.55
CA CYS A 92 -16.37 15.97 -6.64
C CYS A 92 -16.59 17.40 -7.13
N VAL A 93 -16.36 17.69 -8.42
CA VAL A 93 -16.49 19.03 -8.97
C VAL A 93 -17.95 19.51 -8.99
N GLU A 94 -18.91 18.62 -9.23
CA GLU A 94 -20.34 18.91 -9.24
C GLU A 94 -21.02 18.65 -7.89
N SER A 95 -20.25 18.37 -6.83
CA SER A 95 -20.76 18.15 -5.48
C SER A 95 -21.49 19.41 -4.95
N LYS A 96 -22.61 19.18 -4.25
CA LYS A 96 -23.28 20.24 -3.51
C LYS A 96 -22.51 20.69 -2.27
N HIS A 97 -21.52 19.90 -1.86
CA HIS A 97 -20.70 20.15 -0.66
C HIS A 97 -19.28 20.55 -1.06
N GLN A 98 -19.14 21.64 -1.81
CA GLN A 98 -17.83 22.14 -2.26
C GLN A 98 -16.89 22.45 -1.09
N ASP A 99 -17.41 22.87 0.05
CA ASP A 99 -16.62 23.13 1.25
C ASP A 99 -15.86 21.88 1.72
N ASP A 100 -16.45 20.70 1.58
CA ASP A 100 -15.78 19.45 1.96
C ASP A 100 -14.63 19.11 1.01
N GLU A 101 -14.78 19.41 -0.28
CA GLU A 101 -13.71 19.27 -1.26
C GLU A 101 -12.57 20.25 -0.98
N HIS A 102 -12.89 21.50 -0.64
CA HIS A 102 -11.89 22.50 -0.24
C HIS A 102 -11.14 22.08 1.02
N ARG A 103 -11.85 21.53 2.02
CA ARG A 103 -11.22 20.99 3.24
C ARG A 103 -10.34 19.80 2.95
N ALA A 104 -10.76 18.88 2.09
CA ALA A 104 -9.95 17.75 1.68
C ALA A 104 -8.66 18.19 0.99
N PHE A 105 -8.75 19.15 0.07
CA PHE A 105 -7.59 19.72 -0.59
C PHE A 105 -6.66 20.44 0.40
N TYR A 106 -7.22 21.22 1.31
CA TYR A 106 -6.47 21.87 2.39
C TYR A 106 -5.69 20.85 3.23
N VAL A 107 -6.31 19.73 3.58
CA VAL A 107 -5.61 18.64 4.29
C VAL A 107 -4.43 18.16 3.47
N GLY A 108 -4.57 17.95 2.16
CA GLY A 108 -3.48 17.50 1.31
C GLY A 108 -2.30 18.46 1.27
N VAL A 109 -2.55 19.76 1.06
CA VAL A 109 -1.49 20.78 0.94
C VAL A 109 -0.76 21.04 2.25
N THR A 110 -1.43 20.82 3.39
CA THR A 110 -0.84 21.02 4.72
C THR A 110 -0.05 19.81 5.24
N ARG A 111 0.13 18.75 4.43
CA ARG A 111 0.89 17.56 4.85
C ARG A 111 2.40 17.71 4.65
N ALA A 112 2.84 18.69 3.89
CA ALA A 112 4.24 18.94 3.62
C ALA A 112 4.90 19.70 4.79
N ARG A 113 5.98 19.13 5.35
CA ARG A 113 6.80 19.83 6.35
C ARG A 113 7.80 20.79 5.72
N HIS A 114 8.38 20.40 4.58
CA HIS A 114 9.44 21.17 3.93
C HIS A 114 9.10 21.63 2.52
N ARG A 115 8.58 20.73 1.67
CA ARG A 115 8.33 21.06 0.27
C ARG A 115 6.98 20.54 -0.19
N LEU A 116 6.20 21.42 -0.77
CA LEU A 116 4.95 21.10 -1.44
C LEU A 116 5.12 21.31 -2.94
N TYR A 117 4.81 20.28 -3.72
CA TYR A 117 4.72 20.35 -5.17
C TYR A 117 3.25 20.16 -5.55
N ILE A 118 2.74 21.08 -6.36
CA ILE A 118 1.38 20.96 -6.88
C ILE A 118 1.46 20.65 -8.36
N LEU A 119 1.00 19.47 -8.75
CA LEU A 119 0.91 19.04 -10.12
C LEU A 119 -0.49 19.33 -10.64
N GLN A 120 -0.59 20.29 -11.57
CA GLN A 120 -1.85 20.62 -12.18
C GLN A 120 -2.24 19.56 -13.22
N SER A 121 -3.47 19.08 -13.13
CA SER A 121 -4.03 18.13 -14.08
C SER A 121 -4.56 18.83 -15.31
N ASP A 122 -4.41 18.19 -16.47
CA ASP A 122 -5.07 18.62 -17.73
C ASP A 122 -6.53 18.14 -17.80
N ASN A 123 -6.99 17.36 -16.81
CA ASN A 123 -8.37 16.91 -16.75
C ASN A 123 -9.31 18.11 -16.56
N LYS A 124 -10.43 18.12 -17.30
CA LYS A 124 -11.49 19.13 -17.12
C LYS A 124 -12.08 19.14 -15.70
N TYR A 125 -12.04 17.99 -15.03
CA TYR A 125 -12.41 17.85 -13.62
C TYR A 125 -11.14 17.98 -12.77
N ARG A 126 -10.75 19.17 -12.45
CA ARG A 126 -9.60 19.44 -11.59
C ARG A 126 -9.94 20.47 -10.54
N TYR A 127 -9.23 20.41 -9.43
CA TYR A 127 -9.24 21.47 -8.46
C TYR A 127 -8.47 22.67 -9.04
N THR A 128 -9.13 23.81 -9.06
CA THR A 128 -8.50 25.05 -9.57
C THR A 128 -7.93 25.82 -8.39
N ILE A 129 -6.67 26.20 -8.51
CA ILE A 129 -5.91 26.96 -7.51
C ILE A 129 -5.85 28.40 -7.98
#